data_9c4fb169481e8ecd9fe216b7785f136e
#
_entry.id   9c4fb169481e8ecd9fe216b7785f136e
#
_cell.length_a   1.000
_cell.length_b   1.000
_cell.length_c   1.000
_cell.angle_alpha   90.00
_cell.angle_beta   90.00
_cell.angle_gamma   90.00
#
_symmetry.space_group_name_H-M   'P 1'
#
loop_
_entity.id
_entity.type
_entity.pdbx_description
1 polymer ?
#
loop_
_entity_poly.entity_id
_entity_poly.type
_entity_poly.pdbx_seq_one_letter_code
_entity_poly.pdbx_strand_id
1 'polypeptide(L)'
;MTQPPLTLYLAAPRGFCAGVDRAIKIVELAIEKWGAPVYVRHEIVHNKFVVDALRAKGAVFVEELDECPVDRPVIFSAHGVPKSVPAEAAARQMIAVDATCPLVTKVHSEAQRHSEAGLQMVMIGHAGHPETIGTMGQLPEGEVLLVETAEDVARLSVRDAEKLAYITQTTLSVDDTSGIVAALQARFPAIVGPHKEDICYATTNRQAAVKAVAGKIDALLVIGAPNSSNSRRLVEVGRSAGCAYAQL
;
A
#
# COMPACT_ATOMS: atom_id res chain seq x y z
N MET A 1 23.12 -27.48 -32.04
CA MET A 1 21.79 -27.68 -31.41
C MET A 1 21.12 -26.32 -31.38
N THR A 2 20.07 -26.12 -32.15
CA THR A 2 19.27 -24.89 -32.10
C THR A 2 18.45 -24.89 -30.79
N GLN A 3 18.59 -23.85 -29.97
CA GLN A 3 17.75 -23.74 -28.81
C GLN A 3 16.27 -23.61 -29.25
N PRO A 4 15.32 -24.21 -28.50
CA PRO A 4 13.91 -24.05 -28.82
C PRO A 4 13.53 -22.56 -28.77
N PRO A 5 12.54 -22.13 -29.60
CA PRO A 5 12.12 -20.74 -29.60
C PRO A 5 11.52 -20.34 -28.23
N LEU A 6 11.97 -19.23 -27.69
CA LEU A 6 11.41 -18.64 -26.47
C LEU A 6 10.09 -17.92 -26.80
N THR A 7 9.00 -18.28 -26.12
CA THR A 7 7.72 -17.55 -26.19
C THR A 7 7.58 -16.66 -25.00
N LEU A 8 7.37 -15.37 -25.23
CA LEU A 8 7.20 -14.35 -24.17
C LEU A 8 5.73 -13.95 -24.03
N TYR A 9 5.15 -14.17 -22.87
CA TYR A 9 3.82 -13.72 -22.51
C TYR A 9 3.92 -12.42 -21.71
N LEU A 10 3.28 -11.35 -22.18
CA LEU A 10 3.20 -10.07 -21.45
C LEU A 10 1.86 -9.98 -20.73
N ALA A 11 1.85 -10.18 -19.40
CA ALA A 11 0.65 -10.03 -18.61
C ALA A 11 0.12 -8.58 -18.68
N ALA A 12 -1.20 -8.43 -18.79
CA ALA A 12 -1.88 -7.13 -18.85
C ALA A 12 -3.15 -7.16 -17.97
N PRO A 13 -3.45 -6.05 -17.24
CA PRO A 13 -2.73 -4.77 -17.21
C PRO A 13 -1.38 -4.85 -16.45
N ARG A 14 -0.44 -4.01 -16.83
CA ARG A 14 0.89 -3.89 -16.22
C ARG A 14 1.33 -2.41 -16.17
N GLY A 15 2.49 -2.14 -15.59
CA GLY A 15 3.03 -0.78 -15.47
C GLY A 15 2.44 -0.01 -14.29
N PHE A 16 2.49 1.32 -14.34
CA PHE A 16 1.99 2.16 -13.26
C PHE A 16 0.46 2.22 -13.26
N CYS A 17 -0.11 2.44 -12.07
CA CYS A 17 -1.52 2.76 -11.92
C CYS A 17 -1.68 4.28 -11.80
N ALA A 18 -2.91 4.77 -11.96
CA ALA A 18 -3.20 6.19 -11.85
C ALA A 18 -2.74 6.82 -10.52
N GLY A 19 -2.76 6.07 -9.42
CA GLY A 19 -2.25 6.54 -8.11
C GLY A 19 -0.74 6.77 -8.12
N VAL A 20 0.03 5.86 -8.73
CA VAL A 20 1.49 5.98 -8.89
C VAL A 20 1.83 7.14 -9.84
N ASP A 21 1.20 7.21 -11.00
CA ASP A 21 1.43 8.31 -11.96
C ASP A 21 1.12 9.66 -11.34
N ARG A 22 0.01 9.78 -10.59
CA ARG A 22 -0.35 10.99 -9.86
C ARG A 22 0.72 11.38 -8.83
N ALA A 23 1.21 10.45 -8.05
CA ALA A 23 2.22 10.73 -7.02
C ALA A 23 3.55 11.21 -7.63
N ILE A 24 4.01 10.57 -8.70
CA ILE A 24 5.20 11.00 -9.46
C ILE A 24 4.98 12.43 -9.99
N LYS A 25 3.82 12.67 -10.62
CA LYS A 25 3.52 13.98 -11.20
C LYS A 25 3.44 15.09 -10.16
N ILE A 26 2.98 14.82 -8.94
CA ILE A 26 2.98 15.78 -7.83
C ILE A 26 4.41 16.21 -7.49
N VAL A 27 5.37 15.29 -7.40
CA VAL A 27 6.78 15.64 -7.12
C VAL A 27 7.36 16.48 -8.26
N GLU A 28 7.11 16.09 -9.52
CA GLU A 28 7.58 16.84 -10.68
C GLU A 28 7.02 18.27 -10.71
N LEU A 29 5.71 18.42 -10.48
CA LEU A 29 5.06 19.74 -10.42
C LEU A 29 5.54 20.58 -9.23
N ALA A 30 5.87 19.94 -8.12
CA ALA A 30 6.44 20.63 -6.97
C ALA A 30 7.85 21.18 -7.29
N ILE A 31 8.69 20.39 -7.97
CA ILE A 31 10.02 20.84 -8.43
C ILE A 31 9.86 21.99 -9.44
N GLU A 32 8.90 21.90 -10.34
CA GLU A 32 8.61 22.96 -11.32
C GLU A 32 8.15 24.25 -10.61
N LYS A 33 7.27 24.14 -9.61
CA LYS A 33 6.66 25.27 -8.91
C LYS A 33 7.59 25.97 -7.94
N TRP A 34 8.37 25.24 -7.16
CA TRP A 34 9.18 25.80 -6.06
C TRP A 34 10.70 25.73 -6.31
N GLY A 35 11.12 25.10 -7.40
CA GLY A 35 12.53 24.81 -7.66
C GLY A 35 13.08 23.71 -6.75
N ALA A 36 14.20 23.12 -7.16
CA ALA A 36 14.92 22.15 -6.33
C ALA A 36 15.67 22.87 -5.18
N PRO A 37 15.84 22.19 -4.02
CA PRO A 37 15.34 20.88 -3.68
C PRO A 37 13.87 20.89 -3.22
N VAL A 38 13.17 19.78 -3.50
CA VAL A 38 11.86 19.46 -2.94
C VAL A 38 12.00 18.19 -2.10
N TYR A 39 11.49 18.20 -0.90
CA TYR A 39 11.61 17.07 0.02
C TYR A 39 10.45 16.10 -0.13
N VAL A 40 10.72 14.81 -0.01
CA VAL A 40 9.71 13.75 -0.08
C VAL A 40 9.91 12.84 1.11
N ARG A 41 8.89 12.78 1.99
CA ARG A 41 8.95 11.90 3.16
C ARG A 41 8.69 10.46 2.74
N HIS A 42 9.67 9.59 2.98
CA HIS A 42 9.76 8.23 2.48
C HIS A 42 9.83 8.16 0.94
N GLU A 43 10.02 6.98 0.37
CA GLU A 43 9.90 6.80 -1.08
C GLU A 43 8.50 7.18 -1.55
N ILE A 44 8.40 7.99 -2.59
CA ILE A 44 7.09 8.41 -3.13
C ILE A 44 6.23 7.21 -3.56
N VAL A 45 6.88 6.20 -4.09
CA VAL A 45 6.38 4.85 -4.40
C VAL A 45 7.55 3.86 -4.29
N HIS A 46 7.27 2.61 -3.98
CA HIS A 46 8.30 1.56 -3.91
C HIS A 46 8.79 1.14 -5.30
N ASN A 47 9.57 2.03 -5.91
CA ASN A 47 10.20 1.81 -7.21
C ASN A 47 11.52 2.59 -7.30
N LYS A 48 12.64 1.87 -7.20
CA LYS A 48 13.97 2.48 -7.21
C LYS A 48 14.22 3.33 -8.45
N PHE A 49 13.78 2.90 -9.63
CA PHE A 49 13.97 3.66 -10.87
C PHE A 49 13.26 5.01 -10.81
N VAL A 50 12.03 5.06 -10.27
CA VAL A 50 11.27 6.30 -10.06
C VAL A 50 11.97 7.19 -9.05
N VAL A 51 12.37 6.63 -7.91
CA VAL A 51 13.07 7.37 -6.85
C VAL A 51 14.36 8.00 -7.38
N ASP A 52 15.19 7.24 -8.09
CA ASP A 52 16.44 7.72 -8.66
C ASP A 52 16.21 8.80 -9.74
N ALA A 53 15.19 8.63 -10.59
CA ALA A 53 14.82 9.62 -11.60
C ALA A 53 14.35 10.95 -10.97
N LEU A 54 13.60 10.89 -9.87
CA LEU A 54 13.17 12.09 -9.14
C LEU A 54 14.33 12.73 -8.37
N ARG A 55 15.24 11.95 -7.79
CA ARG A 55 16.50 12.48 -7.22
C ARG A 55 17.32 13.26 -8.24
N ALA A 56 17.47 12.71 -9.44
CA ALA A 56 18.16 13.40 -10.52
C ALA A 56 17.51 14.72 -10.95
N LYS A 57 16.19 14.89 -10.69
CA LYS A 57 15.46 16.13 -10.91
C LYS A 57 15.50 17.11 -9.74
N GLY A 58 16.08 16.71 -8.59
CA GLY A 58 16.23 17.55 -7.42
C GLY A 58 15.26 17.24 -6.27
N ALA A 59 14.61 16.07 -6.27
CA ALA A 59 13.91 15.58 -5.09
C ALA A 59 14.90 15.03 -4.05
N VAL A 60 14.69 15.35 -2.78
CA VAL A 60 15.44 14.83 -1.63
C VAL A 60 14.50 13.94 -0.81
N PHE A 61 14.84 12.67 -0.69
CA PHE A 61 14.04 11.73 0.09
C PHE A 61 14.56 11.68 1.52
N VAL A 62 13.67 11.83 2.48
CA VAL A 62 13.92 11.88 3.93
C VAL A 62 13.01 10.91 4.66
N GLU A 63 13.38 10.52 5.86
CA GLU A 63 12.55 9.65 6.70
C GLU A 63 11.60 10.48 7.56
N GLU A 64 12.07 11.57 8.17
CA GLU A 64 11.30 12.37 9.10
C GLU A 64 11.28 13.87 8.73
N LEU A 65 10.31 14.61 9.29
CA LEU A 65 10.10 16.04 8.94
C LEU A 65 11.20 16.95 9.47
N ASP A 66 11.93 16.56 10.51
CA ASP A 66 13.02 17.34 11.10
C ASP A 66 14.23 17.44 10.16
N GLU A 67 14.36 16.52 9.20
CA GLU A 67 15.35 16.58 8.13
C GLU A 67 15.00 17.61 7.04
N CYS A 68 13.77 18.16 7.07
CA CYS A 68 13.31 19.10 6.06
C CYS A 68 13.44 20.54 6.54
N PRO A 69 14.08 21.46 5.78
CA PRO A 69 14.00 22.89 6.03
C PRO A 69 12.54 23.38 5.95
N VAL A 70 12.14 24.27 6.87
CA VAL A 70 10.75 24.75 6.95
C VAL A 70 10.33 25.62 5.77
N ASP A 71 11.28 26.23 5.09
CA ASP A 71 11.07 27.08 3.91
C ASP A 71 10.99 26.31 2.60
N ARG A 72 11.09 24.98 2.65
CA ARG A 72 11.03 24.10 1.48
C ARG A 72 9.78 23.21 1.52
N PRO A 73 9.22 22.86 0.34
CA PRO A 73 8.08 21.97 0.28
C PRO A 73 8.46 20.56 0.68
N VAL A 74 7.59 19.91 1.47
CA VAL A 74 7.65 18.49 1.79
C VAL A 74 6.42 17.77 1.23
N ILE A 75 6.64 16.63 0.58
CA ILE A 75 5.59 15.82 -0.04
C ILE A 75 5.43 14.53 0.75
N PHE A 76 4.20 14.22 1.16
CA PHE A 76 3.88 12.93 1.75
C PHE A 76 3.66 11.89 0.67
N SER A 77 4.22 10.70 0.85
CA SER A 77 4.22 9.64 -0.16
C SER A 77 2.83 9.10 -0.49
N ALA A 78 2.73 8.36 -1.58
CA ALA A 78 1.49 7.71 -2.02
C ALA A 78 0.90 6.72 -0.99
N HIS A 79 1.71 6.23 -0.07
CA HIS A 79 1.31 5.28 0.98
C HIS A 79 0.45 5.89 2.08
N GLY A 80 0.36 7.22 2.15
CA GLY A 80 -0.29 7.93 3.25
C GLY A 80 0.61 8.03 4.49
N VAL A 81 0.16 8.85 5.43
CA VAL A 81 0.91 9.12 6.67
C VAL A 81 -0.05 9.13 7.87
N PRO A 82 0.44 8.85 9.10
CA PRO A 82 -0.32 9.07 10.33
C PRO A 82 -0.80 10.53 10.46
N LYS A 83 -1.90 10.76 11.15
CA LYS A 83 -2.43 12.13 11.41
C LYS A 83 -1.43 13.05 12.12
N SER A 84 -0.50 12.50 12.89
CA SER A 84 0.55 13.25 13.56
C SER A 84 1.47 13.98 12.59
N VAL A 85 1.75 13.40 11.43
CA VAL A 85 2.69 13.97 10.44
C VAL A 85 2.19 15.28 9.83
N PRO A 86 0.96 15.39 9.27
CA PRO A 86 0.45 16.68 8.81
C PRO A 86 0.23 17.67 9.96
N ALA A 87 -0.11 17.20 11.17
CA ALA A 87 -0.22 18.07 12.34
C ALA A 87 1.14 18.68 12.73
N GLU A 88 2.22 17.88 12.71
CA GLU A 88 3.58 18.36 12.93
C GLU A 88 4.01 19.35 11.84
N ALA A 89 3.78 19.02 10.57
CA ALA A 89 4.10 19.92 9.46
C ALA A 89 3.40 21.28 9.61
N ALA A 90 2.12 21.28 10.02
CA ALA A 90 1.35 22.49 10.27
C ALA A 90 1.91 23.28 11.48
N ALA A 91 2.24 22.61 12.58
CA ALA A 91 2.84 23.25 13.75
C ALA A 91 4.20 23.91 13.44
N ARG A 92 4.96 23.33 12.51
CA ARG A 92 6.24 23.86 12.01
C ARG A 92 6.07 24.86 10.86
N GLN A 93 4.85 25.17 10.46
CA GLN A 93 4.51 26.07 9.34
C GLN A 93 5.16 25.67 8.01
N MET A 94 5.31 24.36 7.78
CA MET A 94 5.91 23.83 6.55
C MET A 94 4.94 23.89 5.38
N ILE A 95 5.48 23.98 4.16
CA ILE A 95 4.73 23.82 2.91
C ILE A 95 4.53 22.32 2.67
N ALA A 96 3.44 21.74 3.14
CA ALA A 96 3.14 20.33 2.97
C ALA A 96 2.24 20.05 1.76
N VAL A 97 2.57 19.04 0.97
CA VAL A 97 1.80 18.57 -0.19
C VAL A 97 1.49 17.09 0.00
N ASP A 98 0.22 16.73 -0.03
CA ASP A 98 -0.22 15.34 0.15
C ASP A 98 -0.33 14.62 -1.20
N ALA A 99 0.54 13.62 -1.42
CA ALA A 99 0.49 12.74 -2.58
C ALA A 99 -0.16 11.38 -2.28
N THR A 100 -0.78 11.20 -1.10
CA THR A 100 -1.49 9.96 -0.73
C THR A 100 -2.43 9.51 -1.85
N CYS A 101 -2.34 8.23 -2.19
CA CYS A 101 -3.23 7.63 -3.19
C CYS A 101 -4.70 7.77 -2.74
N PRO A 102 -5.62 8.21 -3.61
CA PRO A 102 -7.04 8.35 -3.24
C PRO A 102 -7.67 7.06 -2.68
N LEU A 103 -7.19 5.89 -3.09
CA LEU A 103 -7.68 4.62 -2.55
C LEU A 103 -7.16 4.34 -1.13
N VAL A 104 -5.96 4.82 -0.79
CA VAL A 104 -5.45 4.82 0.59
C VAL A 104 -6.22 5.84 1.44
N THR A 105 -6.48 7.04 0.90
CA THR A 105 -7.33 8.04 1.58
C THR A 105 -8.73 7.49 1.88
N LYS A 106 -9.28 6.65 0.98
CA LYS A 106 -10.56 5.95 1.21
C LYS A 106 -10.49 5.06 2.45
N VAL A 107 -9.43 4.25 2.59
CA VAL A 107 -9.22 3.38 3.76
C VAL A 107 -9.06 4.20 5.04
N HIS A 108 -8.29 5.29 5.00
CA HIS A 108 -8.14 6.22 6.13
C HIS A 108 -9.48 6.80 6.59
N SER A 109 -10.30 7.27 5.63
CA SER A 109 -11.63 7.84 5.92
C SER A 109 -12.60 6.79 6.47
N GLU A 110 -12.47 5.55 6.00
CA GLU A 110 -13.30 4.44 6.46
C GLU A 110 -12.96 4.03 7.89
N ALA A 111 -11.66 3.97 8.23
CA ALA A 111 -11.18 3.75 9.58
C ALA A 111 -11.76 4.80 10.56
N GLN A 112 -11.69 6.08 10.19
CA GLN A 112 -12.21 7.19 11.00
C GLN A 112 -13.72 7.08 11.20
N ARG A 113 -14.48 6.84 10.12
CA ARG A 113 -15.94 6.71 10.16
C ARG A 113 -16.40 5.56 11.06
N HIS A 114 -15.75 4.40 10.97
CA HIS A 114 -16.08 3.27 11.84
C HIS A 114 -15.74 3.54 13.30
N SER A 115 -14.61 4.18 13.56
CA SER A 115 -14.24 4.60 14.92
C SER A 115 -15.24 5.60 15.51
N GLU A 116 -15.68 6.59 14.72
CA GLU A 116 -16.73 7.54 15.10
C GLU A 116 -18.08 6.86 15.40
N ALA A 117 -18.34 5.73 14.73
CA ALA A 117 -19.51 4.88 15.03
C ALA A 117 -19.29 3.96 16.26
N GLY A 118 -18.19 4.09 16.97
CA GLY A 118 -17.87 3.32 18.19
C GLY A 118 -17.33 1.91 17.95
N LEU A 119 -16.92 1.59 16.71
CA LEU A 119 -16.33 0.30 16.35
C LEU A 119 -14.81 0.30 16.56
N GLN A 120 -14.27 -0.75 17.19
CA GLN A 120 -12.84 -0.98 17.22
C GLN A 120 -12.37 -1.54 15.88
N MET A 121 -11.23 -1.07 15.39
CA MET A 121 -10.73 -1.43 14.07
C MET A 121 -9.78 -2.62 14.09
N VAL A 122 -9.94 -3.52 13.13
CA VAL A 122 -8.94 -4.54 12.77
C VAL A 122 -8.38 -4.18 11.39
N MET A 123 -7.07 -4.02 11.29
CA MET A 123 -6.35 -3.79 10.05
C MET A 123 -5.75 -5.10 9.56
N ILE A 124 -6.14 -5.54 8.37
CA ILE A 124 -5.44 -6.63 7.67
C ILE A 124 -4.34 -5.98 6.84
N GLY A 125 -3.07 -6.27 7.17
CA GLY A 125 -1.93 -5.62 6.52
C GLY A 125 -0.60 -6.15 6.99
N HIS A 126 0.50 -5.65 6.43
CA HIS A 126 1.84 -6.05 6.83
C HIS A 126 2.42 -5.09 7.86
N ALA A 127 2.93 -5.64 8.95
CA ALA A 127 3.66 -4.88 9.98
C ALA A 127 4.83 -4.11 9.35
N GLY A 128 5.01 -2.86 9.77
CA GLY A 128 6.10 -2.01 9.27
C GLY A 128 5.92 -1.44 7.86
N HIS A 129 4.89 -1.83 7.12
CA HIS A 129 4.63 -1.22 5.81
C HIS A 129 4.12 0.22 5.99
N PRO A 130 4.62 1.22 5.21
CA PRO A 130 4.22 2.62 5.36
C PRO A 130 2.70 2.86 5.27
N GLU A 131 1.99 2.15 4.37
CA GLU A 131 0.54 2.24 4.26
C GLU A 131 -0.17 1.74 5.53
N THR A 132 0.30 0.64 6.12
CA THR A 132 -0.23 0.10 7.37
C THR A 132 -0.01 1.07 8.52
N ILE A 133 1.22 1.60 8.66
CA ILE A 133 1.57 2.61 9.66
C ILE A 133 0.69 3.86 9.47
N GLY A 134 0.57 4.36 8.25
CA GLY A 134 -0.24 5.53 7.90
C GLY A 134 -1.72 5.34 8.26
N THR A 135 -2.27 4.17 7.97
CA THR A 135 -3.68 3.83 8.25
C THR A 135 -3.92 3.63 9.74
N MET A 136 -3.07 2.88 10.44
CA MET A 136 -3.19 2.71 11.89
C MET A 136 -3.09 4.04 12.64
N GLY A 137 -2.21 4.93 12.17
CA GLY A 137 -2.04 6.28 12.72
C GLY A 137 -3.17 7.28 12.40
N GLN A 138 -4.27 6.85 11.76
CA GLN A 138 -5.48 7.67 11.63
C GLN A 138 -6.30 7.71 12.92
N LEU A 139 -6.11 6.75 13.81
CA LEU A 139 -6.81 6.62 15.08
C LEU A 139 -5.82 6.69 16.26
N PRO A 140 -6.28 6.90 17.48
CA PRO A 140 -5.43 6.84 18.66
C PRO A 140 -4.71 5.48 18.78
N GLU A 141 -3.58 5.48 19.45
CA GLU A 141 -2.80 4.25 19.70
C GLU A 141 -3.66 3.20 20.42
N GLY A 142 -3.57 1.94 19.95
CA GLY A 142 -4.34 0.82 20.48
C GLY A 142 -5.77 0.68 19.93
N GLU A 143 -6.28 1.66 19.16
CA GLU A 143 -7.61 1.57 18.55
C GLU A 143 -7.65 0.66 17.32
N VAL A 144 -6.52 0.47 16.66
CA VAL A 144 -6.39 -0.40 15.48
C VAL A 144 -5.54 -1.61 15.83
N LEU A 145 -6.12 -2.79 15.70
CA LEU A 145 -5.45 -4.07 15.91
C LEU A 145 -4.96 -4.60 14.55
N LEU A 146 -3.68 -4.95 14.45
CA LEU A 146 -3.11 -5.49 13.21
C LEU A 146 -3.20 -7.01 13.18
N VAL A 147 -3.58 -7.56 12.03
CA VAL A 147 -3.49 -8.99 11.70
C VAL A 147 -2.83 -9.16 10.34
N GLU A 148 -1.93 -10.12 10.24
CA GLU A 148 -1.25 -10.49 9.00
C GLU A 148 -1.71 -11.85 8.48
N THR A 149 -2.18 -12.72 9.37
CA THR A 149 -2.55 -14.11 9.08
C THR A 149 -3.86 -14.51 9.77
N ALA A 150 -4.44 -15.64 9.35
CA ALA A 150 -5.61 -16.22 10.02
C ALA A 150 -5.29 -16.69 11.47
N GLU A 151 -4.05 -17.08 11.74
CA GLU A 151 -3.58 -17.46 13.08
C GLU A 151 -3.55 -16.25 14.04
N ASP A 152 -3.26 -15.04 13.53
CA ASP A 152 -3.31 -13.81 14.32
C ASP A 152 -4.73 -13.49 14.75
N VAL A 153 -5.72 -13.77 13.88
CA VAL A 153 -7.14 -13.62 14.22
C VAL A 153 -7.49 -14.44 15.46
N ALA A 154 -6.98 -15.66 15.59
CA ALA A 154 -7.23 -16.51 16.77
C ALA A 154 -6.71 -15.91 18.08
N ARG A 155 -5.68 -15.07 18.02
CA ARG A 155 -5.01 -14.44 19.17
C ARG A 155 -5.49 -13.02 19.48
N LEU A 156 -6.35 -12.43 18.63
CA LEU A 156 -6.85 -11.07 18.85
C LEU A 156 -7.51 -10.90 20.21
N SER A 157 -7.11 -9.86 20.94
CA SER A 157 -7.81 -9.37 22.13
C SER A 157 -8.58 -8.11 21.76
N VAL A 158 -9.90 -8.19 21.79
CA VAL A 158 -10.80 -7.09 21.41
C VAL A 158 -11.56 -6.57 22.63
N ARG A 159 -11.98 -5.31 22.61
CA ARG A 159 -12.74 -4.68 23.69
C ARG A 159 -14.18 -5.22 23.77
N ASP A 160 -14.81 -5.36 22.60
CA ASP A 160 -16.20 -5.79 22.46
C ASP A 160 -16.34 -6.53 21.12
N ALA A 161 -16.66 -7.83 21.18
CA ALA A 161 -16.79 -8.68 20.01
C ALA A 161 -17.95 -8.28 19.07
N GLU A 162 -18.93 -7.54 19.58
CA GLU A 162 -20.10 -7.08 18.82
C GLU A 162 -19.84 -5.70 18.15
N LYS A 163 -18.72 -5.03 18.48
CA LYS A 163 -18.41 -3.68 18.01
C LYS A 163 -17.06 -3.62 17.30
N LEU A 164 -16.94 -4.36 16.21
CA LEU A 164 -15.73 -4.45 15.40
C LEU A 164 -16.00 -4.05 13.95
N ALA A 165 -15.00 -3.45 13.33
CA ALA A 165 -14.92 -3.33 11.88
C ALA A 165 -13.53 -3.72 11.39
N TYR A 166 -13.41 -4.14 10.14
CA TYR A 166 -12.11 -4.38 9.54
C TYR A 166 -11.91 -3.56 8.26
N ILE A 167 -10.66 -3.24 8.01
CA ILE A 167 -10.14 -2.62 6.80
C ILE A 167 -8.92 -3.39 6.32
N THR A 168 -8.50 -3.18 5.07
CA THR A 168 -7.33 -3.88 4.54
C THR A 168 -6.32 -2.92 3.89
N GLN A 169 -5.06 -3.33 3.87
CA GLN A 169 -4.04 -2.72 3.03
C GLN A 169 -4.39 -2.92 1.55
N THR A 170 -4.13 -1.92 0.70
CA THR A 170 -4.58 -1.91 -0.70
C THR A 170 -3.83 -2.85 -1.63
N THR A 171 -2.69 -3.44 -1.18
CA THR A 171 -1.77 -4.23 -2.00
C THR A 171 -1.61 -5.68 -1.55
N LEU A 172 -2.58 -6.22 -0.80
CA LEU A 172 -2.57 -7.61 -0.33
C LEU A 172 -2.92 -8.62 -1.45
N SER A 173 -2.64 -9.89 -1.18
CA SER A 173 -3.20 -11.01 -1.96
C SER A 173 -4.72 -11.08 -1.72
N VAL A 174 -5.48 -11.12 -2.80
CA VAL A 174 -6.96 -11.23 -2.72
C VAL A 174 -7.36 -12.55 -2.04
N ASP A 175 -6.69 -13.65 -2.39
CA ASP A 175 -7.01 -14.98 -1.87
C ASP A 175 -6.67 -15.10 -0.38
N ASP A 176 -5.46 -14.65 0.02
CA ASP A 176 -5.03 -14.72 1.42
C ASP A 176 -5.90 -13.83 2.30
N THR A 177 -6.23 -12.62 1.80
CA THR A 177 -7.13 -11.70 2.51
C THR A 177 -8.51 -12.30 2.72
N SER A 178 -9.05 -13.02 1.72
CA SER A 178 -10.35 -13.67 1.88
C SER A 178 -10.34 -14.74 2.97
N GLY A 179 -9.23 -15.47 3.14
CA GLY A 179 -9.02 -16.43 4.23
C GLY A 179 -9.01 -15.76 5.61
N ILE A 180 -8.32 -14.63 5.73
CA ILE A 180 -8.28 -13.84 6.98
C ILE A 180 -9.67 -13.27 7.31
N VAL A 181 -10.37 -12.72 6.32
CA VAL A 181 -11.74 -12.21 6.48
C VAL A 181 -12.69 -13.31 6.93
N ALA A 182 -12.62 -14.51 6.33
CA ALA A 182 -13.43 -15.65 6.74
C ALA A 182 -13.15 -16.05 8.21
N ALA A 183 -11.89 -16.03 8.63
CA ALA A 183 -11.51 -16.29 10.04
C ALA A 183 -12.06 -15.21 10.99
N LEU A 184 -12.00 -13.93 10.60
CA LEU A 184 -12.58 -12.81 11.36
C LEU A 184 -14.10 -12.98 11.51
N GLN A 185 -14.81 -13.25 10.42
CA GLN A 185 -16.27 -13.44 10.43
C GLN A 185 -16.70 -14.67 11.22
N ALA A 186 -15.92 -15.74 11.15
CA ALA A 186 -16.19 -16.95 11.95
C ALA A 186 -16.02 -16.70 13.46
N ARG A 187 -15.03 -15.91 13.85
CA ARG A 187 -14.77 -15.57 15.26
C ARG A 187 -15.65 -14.43 15.76
N PHE A 188 -15.95 -13.46 14.92
CA PHE A 188 -16.71 -12.24 15.23
C PHE A 188 -17.84 -12.05 14.21
N PRO A 189 -18.97 -12.77 14.35
CA PRO A 189 -20.02 -12.76 13.33
C PRO A 189 -20.66 -11.38 13.06
N ALA A 190 -20.57 -10.45 14.01
CA ALA A 190 -21.07 -9.08 13.88
C ALA A 190 -20.07 -8.09 13.27
N ILE A 191 -18.86 -8.55 12.91
CA ILE A 191 -17.81 -7.66 12.38
C ILE A 191 -18.26 -7.00 11.07
N VAL A 192 -18.06 -5.69 10.98
CA VAL A 192 -18.44 -4.88 9.80
C VAL A 192 -17.24 -4.79 8.86
N GLY A 193 -17.43 -5.15 7.61
CA GLY A 193 -16.41 -4.98 6.56
C GLY A 193 -16.47 -3.62 5.88
N PRO A 194 -15.50 -3.33 4.98
CA PRO A 194 -15.49 -2.12 4.18
C PRO A 194 -16.71 -2.08 3.24
N HIS A 195 -17.26 -0.88 3.02
CA HIS A 195 -18.40 -0.68 2.13
C HIS A 195 -18.07 -1.06 0.67
N LYS A 196 -16.83 -0.85 0.24
CA LYS A 196 -16.26 -1.31 -1.03
C LYS A 196 -14.90 -1.91 -0.74
N GLU A 197 -14.51 -2.88 -1.54
CA GLU A 197 -13.19 -3.53 -1.46
C GLU A 197 -12.07 -2.51 -1.26
N ASP A 198 -11.19 -2.76 -0.27
CA ASP A 198 -10.02 -1.93 0.00
C ASP A 198 -8.84 -2.30 -0.91
N ILE A 199 -8.71 -3.59 -1.26
CA ILE A 199 -7.68 -4.01 -2.22
C ILE A 199 -7.94 -3.28 -3.54
N CYS A 200 -6.96 -2.49 -3.97
CA CYS A 200 -7.16 -1.59 -5.10
C CYS A 200 -7.32 -2.35 -6.43
N TYR A 201 -8.12 -1.78 -7.34
CA TYR A 201 -8.36 -2.35 -8.68
C TYR A 201 -7.06 -2.70 -9.42
N ALA A 202 -6.01 -1.92 -9.24
CA ALA A 202 -4.73 -2.18 -9.89
C ALA A 202 -4.06 -3.45 -9.34
N THR A 203 -4.17 -3.70 -8.04
CA THR A 203 -3.70 -4.92 -7.40
C THR A 203 -4.53 -6.12 -7.87
N THR A 204 -5.85 -6.03 -7.79
CA THR A 204 -6.77 -7.10 -8.21
C THR A 204 -6.55 -7.48 -9.68
N ASN A 205 -6.51 -6.48 -10.58
CA ASN A 205 -6.35 -6.73 -12.01
C ASN A 205 -4.99 -7.34 -12.35
N ARG A 206 -3.90 -6.93 -11.68
CA ARG A 206 -2.58 -7.52 -11.91
C ARG A 206 -2.51 -8.96 -11.41
N GLN A 207 -3.11 -9.27 -10.26
CA GLN A 207 -3.19 -10.64 -9.77
C GLN A 207 -4.01 -11.52 -10.71
N ALA A 208 -5.14 -11.04 -11.22
CA ALA A 208 -5.93 -11.75 -12.24
C ALA A 208 -5.13 -11.99 -13.50
N ALA A 209 -4.36 -11.01 -13.97
CA ALA A 209 -3.50 -11.15 -15.16
C ALA A 209 -2.39 -12.19 -14.95
N VAL A 210 -1.78 -12.25 -13.78
CA VAL A 210 -0.78 -13.29 -13.43
C VAL A 210 -1.44 -14.67 -13.39
N LYS A 211 -2.59 -14.83 -12.73
CA LYS A 211 -3.34 -16.10 -12.67
C LYS A 211 -3.70 -16.61 -14.06
N ALA A 212 -4.08 -15.71 -14.98
CA ALA A 212 -4.46 -16.08 -16.34
C ALA A 212 -3.32 -16.70 -17.18
N VAL A 213 -2.07 -16.40 -16.86
CA VAL A 213 -0.89 -16.90 -17.57
C VAL A 213 -0.12 -17.98 -16.80
N ALA A 214 -0.25 -18.04 -15.47
CA ALA A 214 0.59 -18.87 -14.60
C ALA A 214 0.61 -20.36 -15.00
N GLY A 215 -0.53 -20.92 -15.36
CA GLY A 215 -0.61 -22.34 -15.80
C GLY A 215 -0.14 -22.59 -17.24
N LYS A 216 0.34 -21.57 -17.97
CA LYS A 216 0.75 -21.65 -19.39
C LYS A 216 2.23 -21.34 -19.60
N ILE A 217 2.95 -21.02 -18.54
CA ILE A 217 4.33 -20.55 -18.57
C ILE A 217 5.23 -21.40 -17.69
N ASP A 218 6.48 -21.57 -18.09
CA ASP A 218 7.50 -22.28 -17.32
C ASP A 218 8.10 -21.36 -16.24
N ALA A 219 8.15 -20.05 -16.51
CA ALA A 219 8.72 -19.07 -15.59
C ALA A 219 7.94 -17.75 -15.62
N LEU A 220 7.76 -17.13 -14.44
CA LEU A 220 7.23 -15.80 -14.24
C LEU A 220 8.34 -14.87 -13.74
N LEU A 221 8.61 -13.80 -14.46
CA LEU A 221 9.48 -12.72 -14.01
C LEU A 221 8.65 -11.49 -13.68
N VAL A 222 8.68 -11.06 -12.43
CA VAL A 222 8.02 -9.84 -11.97
C VAL A 222 9.06 -8.72 -11.91
N ILE A 223 8.88 -7.67 -12.69
CA ILE A 223 9.77 -6.51 -12.65
C ILE A 223 9.20 -5.52 -11.63
N GLY A 224 9.92 -5.32 -10.54
CA GLY A 224 9.47 -4.49 -9.43
C GLY A 224 10.57 -4.26 -8.40
N ALA A 225 10.20 -3.85 -7.18
CA ALA A 225 11.13 -3.60 -6.09
C ALA A 225 10.89 -4.59 -4.92
N PRO A 226 11.95 -5.02 -4.21
CA PRO A 226 11.83 -5.98 -3.10
C PRO A 226 10.97 -5.47 -1.93
N ASN A 227 10.93 -4.15 -1.72
CA ASN A 227 10.10 -3.50 -0.72
C ASN A 227 8.68 -3.17 -1.20
N SER A 228 8.35 -3.46 -2.48
CA SER A 228 6.99 -3.30 -3.00
C SER A 228 6.12 -4.50 -2.63
N SER A 229 5.12 -4.27 -1.78
CA SER A 229 4.11 -5.27 -1.42
C SER A 229 3.44 -5.86 -2.68
N ASN A 230 2.99 -5.02 -3.62
CA ASN A 230 2.40 -5.49 -4.88
C ASN A 230 3.33 -6.42 -5.67
N SER A 231 4.61 -6.08 -5.79
CA SER A 231 5.57 -6.90 -6.56
C SER A 231 5.79 -8.26 -5.92
N ARG A 232 5.96 -8.31 -4.60
CA ARG A 232 6.10 -9.56 -3.85
C ARG A 232 4.85 -10.43 -3.98
N ARG A 233 3.66 -9.83 -3.83
CA ARG A 233 2.38 -10.56 -3.98
C ARG A 233 2.21 -11.17 -5.36
N LEU A 234 2.65 -10.53 -6.44
CA LEU A 234 2.56 -11.09 -7.79
C LEU A 234 3.44 -12.36 -7.96
N VAL A 235 4.60 -12.41 -7.32
CA VAL A 235 5.43 -13.63 -7.30
C VAL A 235 4.71 -14.76 -6.56
N GLU A 236 4.15 -14.47 -5.38
CA GLU A 236 3.43 -15.45 -4.57
C GLU A 236 2.17 -15.96 -5.27
N VAL A 237 1.37 -15.05 -5.83
CA VAL A 237 0.18 -15.39 -6.62
C VAL A 237 0.56 -16.26 -7.84
N GLY A 238 1.67 -15.96 -8.51
CA GLY A 238 2.16 -16.77 -9.62
C GLY A 238 2.48 -18.21 -9.21
N ARG A 239 3.16 -18.37 -8.05
CA ARG A 239 3.47 -19.69 -7.50
C ARG A 239 2.20 -20.45 -7.11
N SER A 240 1.30 -19.81 -6.37
CA SER A 240 0.03 -20.40 -5.95
C SER A 240 -0.86 -20.77 -7.13
N ALA A 241 -0.76 -20.05 -8.24
CA ALA A 241 -1.49 -20.32 -9.47
C ALA A 241 -0.82 -21.36 -10.38
N GLY A 242 0.26 -22.03 -9.92
CA GLY A 242 0.87 -23.17 -10.59
C GLY A 242 2.11 -22.87 -11.44
N CYS A 243 2.65 -21.64 -11.44
CA CYS A 243 3.93 -21.36 -12.05
C CYS A 243 5.06 -21.87 -11.15
N ALA A 244 5.77 -22.92 -11.59
CA ALA A 244 6.82 -23.56 -10.80
C ALA A 244 8.01 -22.63 -10.50
N TYR A 245 8.32 -21.71 -11.41
CA TYR A 245 9.40 -20.75 -11.26
C TYR A 245 8.85 -19.32 -11.35
N ALA A 246 8.72 -18.65 -10.22
CA ALA A 246 8.33 -17.24 -10.15
C ALA A 246 9.35 -16.45 -9.34
N GLN A 247 9.84 -15.35 -9.89
CA GLN A 247 10.89 -14.51 -9.31
C GLN A 247 10.59 -13.01 -9.51
N LEU A 248 11.05 -12.19 -8.55
CA LEU A 248 11.09 -10.73 -8.60
C LEU A 248 12.40 -10.30 -9.27
#